data_77323e470a5ae66e20d94a82629434c7
#
_entry.id   77323e470a5ae66e20d94a82629434c7
#
_cell.length_a   1.000
_cell.length_b   1.000
_cell.length_c   1.000
_cell.angle_alpha   90.00
_cell.angle_beta   90.00
_cell.angle_gamma   90.00
#
_symmetry.space_group_name_H-M   'P 1'
#
loop_
_entity.id
_entity.type
_entity.pdbx_description
1 polymer ?
#
loop_
_entity_poly.entity_id
_entity_poly.type
_entity_poly.pdbx_seq_one_letter_code
_entity_poly.pdbx_strand_id
1 'polypeptide(L)'
;MEKKYRPNVAAVILAPSYPFDCRIFIAQRCDMTGIWQFPQGGIDEGETPQEALKRELKEEIGTDEIDVLSEYPQWLSYDFPEGTTSRKFYNFDGQTQKYFLVRLRPSAKININTKKPEFNEYKFINSSEV
;
A
#
# COMPACT_ATOMS: atom_id res chain seq x y z
N MET A 1 9.37 28.10 5.58
CA MET A 1 9.67 27.14 4.51
C MET A 1 8.57 26.10 4.40
N GLU A 2 8.13 25.85 3.18
CA GLU A 2 7.13 24.83 2.96
C GLU A 2 7.73 23.45 3.17
N LYS A 3 6.98 22.58 3.82
CA LYS A 3 7.35 21.17 3.99
C LYS A 3 7.21 20.42 2.67
N LYS A 4 8.13 19.50 2.43
CA LYS A 4 8.09 18.62 1.26
C LYS A 4 7.54 17.26 1.66
N TYR A 5 6.51 16.82 0.95
CA TYR A 5 5.89 15.52 1.18
C TYR A 5 6.15 14.60 -0.01
N ARG A 6 6.56 13.37 0.29
CA ARG A 6 6.76 12.35 -0.73
C ARG A 6 5.39 11.82 -1.18
N PRO A 7 5.05 11.90 -2.48
CA PRO A 7 3.82 11.33 -2.97
C PRO A 7 3.85 9.80 -2.85
N ASN A 8 2.75 9.24 -2.37
CA ASN A 8 2.63 7.82 -2.06
C ASN A 8 1.22 7.34 -2.35
N VAL A 9 1.07 6.07 -2.69
CA VAL A 9 -0.22 5.42 -2.83
C VAL A 9 -0.33 4.31 -1.81
N ALA A 10 -1.55 4.07 -1.33
CA ALA A 10 -1.85 2.98 -0.43
C ALA A 10 -3.13 2.29 -0.88
N ALA A 11 -3.22 0.99 -0.64
CA ALA A 11 -4.36 0.20 -1.07
C ALA A 11 -4.99 -0.54 0.10
N VAL A 12 -6.30 -0.37 0.24
CA VAL A 12 -7.14 -1.26 1.05
C VAL A 12 -7.65 -2.33 0.10
N ILE A 13 -7.15 -3.55 0.26
CA ILE A 13 -7.40 -4.64 -0.69
C ILE A 13 -8.43 -5.61 -0.13
N LEU A 14 -9.56 -5.70 -0.82
CA LEU A 14 -10.62 -6.64 -0.47
C LEU A 14 -10.36 -8.00 -1.12
N ALA A 15 -10.68 -9.07 -0.40
CA ALA A 15 -10.60 -10.43 -0.92
C ALA A 15 -11.56 -10.64 -2.10
N PRO A 16 -11.31 -11.62 -2.98
CA PRO A 16 -12.20 -11.90 -4.12
C PRO A 16 -13.63 -12.24 -3.71
N SER A 17 -13.84 -12.68 -2.48
CA SER A 17 -15.18 -13.02 -1.97
C SER A 17 -16.09 -11.80 -1.71
N TYR A 18 -15.53 -10.58 -1.72
CA TYR A 18 -16.35 -9.37 -1.61
C TYR A 18 -17.33 -9.29 -2.79
N PRO A 19 -18.60 -8.95 -2.60
CA PRO A 19 -19.24 -8.41 -1.38
C PRO A 19 -19.89 -9.43 -0.45
N PHE A 20 -19.70 -10.72 -0.68
CA PHE A 20 -20.32 -11.77 0.17
C PHE A 20 -19.77 -11.73 1.59
N ASP A 21 -18.50 -11.39 1.73
CA ASP A 21 -17.90 -11.02 2.99
C ASP A 21 -17.01 -9.80 2.75
N CYS A 22 -16.49 -9.20 3.83
CA CYS A 22 -15.62 -8.05 3.73
C CYS A 22 -14.34 -8.34 4.48
N ARG A 23 -13.41 -8.99 3.79
CA ARG A 23 -12.09 -9.31 4.33
C ARG A 23 -11.02 -8.46 3.66
N ILE A 24 -10.12 -7.94 4.46
CA ILE A 24 -9.10 -6.97 4.06
C ILE A 24 -7.72 -7.58 4.21
N PHE A 25 -6.89 -7.41 3.19
CA PHE A 25 -5.50 -7.83 3.18
C PHE A 25 -4.67 -6.95 4.10
N ILE A 26 -3.88 -7.57 4.96
CA ILE A 26 -2.83 -6.90 5.71
C ILE A 26 -1.56 -7.75 5.63
N ALA A 27 -0.40 -7.09 5.70
CA ALA A 27 0.88 -7.76 5.57
C ALA A 27 1.87 -7.26 6.62
N GLN A 28 2.70 -8.16 7.11
CA GLN A 28 3.73 -7.86 8.08
C GLN A 28 5.04 -7.52 7.37
N ARG A 29 5.64 -6.40 7.74
CA ARG A 29 6.91 -5.96 7.16
C ARG A 29 8.05 -6.90 7.53
N CYS A 30 8.96 -7.13 6.58
CA CYS A 30 10.17 -7.92 6.81
C CYS A 30 11.09 -7.31 7.86
N ASP A 31 11.12 -5.99 7.94
CA ASP A 31 12.04 -5.25 8.81
C ASP A 31 11.50 -4.95 10.21
N MET A 32 10.21 -5.24 10.46
CA MET A 32 9.56 -4.90 11.73
C MET A 32 8.57 -5.99 12.13
N THR A 33 9.00 -6.89 13.02
CA THR A 33 8.12 -7.94 13.53
C THR A 33 6.93 -7.36 14.29
N GLY A 34 5.75 -7.85 13.98
CA GLY A 34 4.51 -7.43 14.66
C GLY A 34 3.88 -6.18 14.07
N ILE A 35 4.49 -5.55 13.06
CA ILE A 35 3.92 -4.39 12.39
C ILE A 35 3.20 -4.84 11.12
N TRP A 36 1.89 -4.71 11.15
CA TRP A 36 1.00 -5.05 10.04
C TRP A 36 0.50 -3.78 9.37
N GLN A 37 0.46 -3.79 8.04
CA GLN A 37 0.07 -2.60 7.30
C GLN A 37 -0.62 -2.95 5.99
N PHE A 38 -1.23 -1.94 5.38
CA PHE A 38 -1.71 -2.00 4.00
C PHE A 38 -0.53 -1.82 3.04
N PRO A 39 -0.55 -2.46 1.88
CA PRO A 39 0.45 -2.20 0.84
C PRO A 39 0.48 -0.73 0.46
N GLN A 40 1.68 -0.18 0.33
CA GLN A 40 1.89 1.21 -0.03
C GLN A 40 3.23 1.40 -0.68
N GLY A 41 3.37 2.45 -1.45
CA GLY A 41 4.65 2.77 -2.08
C GLY A 41 4.65 4.13 -2.75
N GLY A 42 5.84 4.60 -3.12
CA GLY A 42 6.01 5.91 -3.72
C GLY A 42 5.49 5.99 -5.15
N ILE A 43 5.08 7.19 -5.52
CA ILE A 43 4.70 7.51 -6.90
C ILE A 43 5.95 8.04 -7.59
N ASP A 44 6.34 7.41 -8.70
CA ASP A 44 7.48 7.87 -9.48
C ASP A 44 7.10 9.06 -10.36
N GLU A 45 8.09 9.85 -10.73
CA GLU A 45 7.88 10.98 -11.61
C GLU A 45 7.24 10.52 -12.93
N GLY A 46 6.19 11.20 -13.33
CA GLY A 46 5.46 10.88 -14.56
C GLY A 46 4.37 9.82 -14.41
N GLU A 47 4.29 9.15 -13.25
CA GLU A 47 3.22 8.20 -13.01
C GLU A 47 1.96 8.88 -12.48
N THR A 48 0.79 8.37 -12.89
CA THR A 48 -0.45 8.68 -12.19
C THR A 48 -0.50 7.85 -10.91
N PRO A 49 -1.29 8.27 -9.91
CA PRO A 49 -1.45 7.46 -8.70
C PRO A 49 -1.91 6.03 -8.97
N GLN A 50 -2.81 5.83 -9.93
CA GLN A 50 -3.30 4.50 -10.28
C GLN A 50 -2.23 3.63 -10.93
N GLU A 51 -1.39 4.20 -11.77
CA GLU A 51 -0.25 3.49 -12.37
C GLU A 51 0.76 3.07 -11.30
N ALA A 52 1.06 3.97 -10.37
CA ALA A 52 1.94 3.70 -9.25
C ALA A 52 1.38 2.58 -8.37
N LEU A 53 0.07 2.59 -8.10
CA LEU A 53 -0.59 1.56 -7.32
C LEU A 53 -0.39 0.18 -7.93
N LYS A 54 -0.65 0.03 -9.21
CA LYS A 54 -0.50 -1.27 -9.90
C LYS A 54 0.94 -1.75 -9.90
N ARG A 55 1.89 -0.85 -10.14
CA ARG A 55 3.31 -1.18 -10.11
C ARG A 55 3.73 -1.65 -8.72
N GLU A 56 3.35 -0.90 -7.69
CA GLU A 56 3.70 -1.23 -6.30
C GLU A 56 3.09 -2.57 -5.86
N LEU A 57 1.84 -2.83 -6.22
CA LEU A 57 1.22 -4.11 -5.87
C LEU A 57 1.93 -5.28 -6.55
N LYS A 58 2.31 -5.13 -7.81
CA LYS A 58 3.05 -6.17 -8.51
C LYS A 58 4.41 -6.42 -7.86
N GLU A 59 5.10 -5.38 -7.43
CA GLU A 59 6.39 -5.47 -6.75
C GLU A 59 6.27 -6.08 -5.34
N GLU A 60 5.23 -5.75 -4.60
CA GLU A 60 5.10 -6.12 -3.19
C GLU A 60 4.35 -7.41 -2.96
N ILE A 61 3.27 -7.65 -3.70
CA ILE A 61 2.42 -8.83 -3.50
C ILE A 61 2.35 -9.74 -4.73
N GLY A 62 3.12 -9.42 -5.77
CA GLY A 62 3.26 -10.28 -6.94
C GLY A 62 2.12 -10.23 -7.94
N THR A 63 1.13 -9.39 -7.74
CA THR A 63 -0.02 -9.29 -8.65
C THR A 63 -0.58 -7.88 -8.72
N ASP A 64 -1.01 -7.50 -9.91
CA ASP A 64 -1.79 -6.27 -10.15
C ASP A 64 -3.19 -6.59 -10.70
N GLU A 65 -3.63 -7.84 -10.57
CA GLU A 65 -4.97 -8.25 -11.01
C GLU A 65 -6.02 -7.81 -9.99
N ILE A 66 -6.39 -6.57 -10.08
CA ILE A 66 -7.32 -5.90 -9.18
C ILE A 66 -8.38 -5.13 -9.96
N ASP A 67 -9.53 -4.93 -9.32
CA ASP A 67 -10.53 -3.97 -9.76
C ASP A 67 -10.51 -2.80 -8.78
N VAL A 68 -10.33 -1.59 -9.29
CA VAL A 68 -10.38 -0.37 -8.47
C VAL A 68 -11.85 -0.03 -8.24
N LEU A 69 -12.28 -0.10 -7.00
CA LEU A 69 -13.67 0.16 -6.62
C LEU A 69 -13.89 1.64 -6.29
N SER A 70 -12.91 2.27 -5.66
CA SER A 70 -13.03 3.65 -5.24
C SER A 70 -11.64 4.25 -5.01
N GLU A 71 -11.57 5.56 -5.18
CA GLU A 71 -10.39 6.35 -4.87
C GLU A 71 -10.80 7.40 -3.84
N TYR A 72 -10.09 7.46 -2.71
CA TYR A 72 -10.36 8.50 -1.73
C TYR A 72 -10.01 9.86 -2.35
N PRO A 73 -10.94 10.82 -2.35
CA PRO A 73 -10.74 12.05 -3.14
C PRO A 73 -9.67 12.98 -2.60
N GLN A 74 -9.26 12.84 -1.35
CA GLN A 74 -8.30 13.73 -0.72
C GLN A 74 -6.97 13.03 -0.49
N TRP A 75 -5.88 13.81 -0.55
CA TRP A 75 -4.56 13.37 -0.15
C TRP A 75 -4.45 13.50 1.36
N LEU A 76 -3.95 12.45 2.02
CA LEU A 76 -3.73 12.44 3.46
C LEU A 76 -2.25 12.61 3.74
N SER A 77 -1.89 13.69 4.40
CA SER A 77 -0.49 14.04 4.65
C SER A 77 -0.13 13.86 6.11
N TYR A 78 1.08 13.39 6.37
CA TYR A 78 1.61 13.31 7.72
C TYR A 78 3.11 13.57 7.70
N ASP A 79 3.60 14.13 8.81
CA ASP A 79 5.01 14.44 8.98
C ASP A 79 5.74 13.21 9.50
N PHE A 80 6.99 13.01 9.07
CA PHE A 80 7.83 11.99 9.67
C PHE A 80 8.21 12.37 11.10
N PRO A 81 8.40 11.38 11.99
CA PRO A 81 8.90 11.66 13.32
C PRO A 81 10.24 12.38 13.28
N GLU A 82 10.46 13.25 14.24
CA GLU A 82 11.72 13.96 14.40
C GLU A 82 12.87 12.95 14.52
N GLY A 83 13.99 13.21 13.84
CA GLY A 83 15.14 12.30 13.86
C GLY A 83 15.08 11.17 12.84
N THR A 84 14.12 11.18 11.92
CA THR A 84 14.05 10.20 10.83
C THR A 84 15.28 10.33 9.93
N THR A 85 16.06 9.25 9.81
CA THR A 85 17.32 9.26 9.07
C THR A 85 17.36 8.31 7.88
N SER A 86 16.24 7.69 7.52
CA SER A 86 16.17 6.77 6.39
C SER A 86 16.53 7.47 5.08
N ARG A 87 17.42 6.86 4.27
CA ARG A 87 17.78 7.38 2.94
C ARG A 87 16.58 7.54 2.03
N LYS A 88 15.60 6.65 2.15
CA LYS A 88 14.37 6.67 1.37
C LYS A 88 13.61 7.98 1.54
N PHE A 89 13.72 8.60 2.71
CA PHE A 89 12.95 9.79 3.08
C PHE A 89 13.81 11.04 3.24
N TYR A 90 15.09 10.94 2.90
CA TYR A 90 16.10 11.98 3.15
C TYR A 90 15.66 13.39 2.72
N ASN A 91 14.99 13.51 1.57
CA ASN A 91 14.61 14.80 0.99
C ASN A 91 13.19 15.24 1.34
N PHE A 92 12.52 14.53 2.25
CA PHE A 92 11.12 14.78 2.54
C PHE A 92 10.87 14.96 4.04
N ASP A 93 9.91 15.82 4.36
CA ASP A 93 9.47 16.07 5.73
C ASP A 93 8.35 15.10 6.15
N GLY A 94 7.71 14.46 5.19
CA GLY A 94 6.62 13.54 5.43
C GLY A 94 6.16 12.87 4.13
N GLN A 95 4.99 12.27 4.20
CA GLN A 95 4.34 11.67 3.03
C GLN A 95 2.95 12.24 2.84
N THR A 96 2.52 12.30 1.57
CA THR A 96 1.14 12.58 1.22
C THR A 96 0.62 11.39 0.45
N GLN A 97 -0.47 10.78 0.95
CA GLN A 97 -0.95 9.50 0.46
C GLN A 97 -2.29 9.59 -0.23
N LYS A 98 -2.40 8.90 -1.37
CA LYS A 98 -3.65 8.68 -2.08
C LYS A 98 -4.10 7.25 -1.82
N TYR A 99 -5.28 7.09 -1.21
CA TYR A 99 -5.84 5.77 -0.88
C TYR A 99 -6.78 5.27 -1.94
N PHE A 100 -6.68 3.98 -2.23
CA PHE A 100 -7.57 3.27 -3.16
C PHE A 100 -8.21 2.09 -2.44
N LEU A 101 -9.50 1.88 -2.72
CA LEU A 101 -10.19 0.67 -2.34
C LEU A 101 -10.24 -0.23 -3.57
N VAL A 102 -9.64 -1.41 -3.47
CA VAL A 102 -9.55 -2.34 -4.58
C VAL A 102 -10.03 -3.73 -4.16
N ARG A 103 -10.41 -4.55 -5.14
CA ARG A 103 -10.77 -5.95 -4.92
C ARG A 103 -9.84 -6.82 -5.75
N LEU A 104 -9.27 -7.84 -5.15
CA LEU A 104 -8.49 -8.83 -5.90
C LEU A 104 -9.42 -9.62 -6.81
N ARG A 105 -8.99 -9.82 -8.06
CA ARG A 105 -9.70 -10.70 -8.96
C ARG A 105 -9.53 -12.16 -8.52
N PRO A 106 -10.51 -13.04 -8.77
CA PRO A 106 -10.38 -14.47 -8.40
C PRO A 106 -9.16 -15.15 -8.99
N SER A 107 -8.68 -14.69 -10.15
CA SER A 107 -7.48 -15.22 -10.81
C SER A 107 -6.17 -14.73 -10.22
N ALA A 108 -6.20 -13.71 -9.36
CA ALA A 108 -4.98 -13.15 -8.78
C ALA A 108 -4.29 -14.13 -7.87
N LYS A 109 -2.96 -14.25 -8.03
CA LYS A 109 -2.13 -15.09 -7.17
C LYS A 109 -1.15 -14.23 -6.40
N ILE A 110 -1.35 -14.15 -5.10
CA ILE A 110 -0.47 -13.38 -4.22
C ILE A 110 0.85 -14.12 -4.05
N ASN A 111 1.96 -13.42 -4.23
CA ASN A 111 3.29 -13.91 -3.98
C ASN A 111 4.12 -12.80 -3.36
N ILE A 112 4.33 -12.88 -2.05
CA ILE A 112 5.12 -11.90 -1.30
C ILE A 112 6.62 -12.20 -1.37
N ASN A 113 7.03 -13.35 -1.91
CA ASN A 113 8.44 -13.70 -2.16
C ASN A 113 8.90 -13.09 -3.47
N THR A 114 8.88 -11.78 -3.55
CA THR A 114 9.32 -11.02 -4.71
C THR A 114 10.82 -10.79 -4.66
N LYS A 115 11.37 -10.16 -5.69
CA LYS A 115 12.82 -9.93 -5.85
C LYS A 115 13.43 -9.16 -4.67
N LYS A 116 12.67 -8.19 -4.12
CA LYS A 116 13.03 -7.42 -2.92
C LYS A 116 11.86 -7.47 -1.96
N PRO A 117 11.71 -8.53 -1.16
CA PRO A 117 10.53 -8.69 -0.34
C PRO A 117 10.34 -7.56 0.67
N GLU A 118 9.16 -6.94 0.64
CA GLU A 118 8.72 -5.95 1.63
C GLU A 118 8.06 -6.64 2.81
N PHE A 119 7.40 -7.77 2.55
CA PHE A 119 6.58 -8.49 3.54
C PHE A 119 7.07 -9.92 3.71
N ASN A 120 6.98 -10.42 4.94
CA ASN A 120 7.29 -11.82 5.25
C ASN A 120 6.05 -12.66 5.53
N GLU A 121 4.90 -12.04 5.72
CA GLU A 121 3.64 -12.71 6.02
C GLU A 121 2.48 -11.83 5.60
N TYR A 122 1.36 -12.47 5.22
CA TYR A 122 0.11 -11.74 4.95
C TYR A 122 -1.08 -12.55 5.44
N LYS A 123 -2.20 -11.86 5.63
CA LYS A 123 -3.48 -12.49 5.96
C LYS A 123 -4.63 -11.59 5.55
N PHE A 124 -5.81 -12.17 5.48
CA PHE A 124 -7.06 -11.42 5.31
C PHE A 124 -7.79 -11.41 6.65
N ILE A 125 -8.24 -10.25 7.08
CA ILE A 125 -9.00 -10.10 8.32
C ILE A 125 -10.38 -9.52 8.02
N ASN A 126 -11.35 -9.79 8.90
CA ASN A 126 -12.65 -9.17 8.78
C ASN A 126 -12.53 -7.65 8.97
N SER A 127 -13.32 -6.89 8.22
CA SER A 127 -13.31 -5.42 8.32
C SER A 127 -13.59 -4.92 9.74
N SER A 128 -14.32 -5.68 10.55
CA SER A 128 -14.58 -5.34 11.95
C SER A 128 -13.34 -5.44 12.85
N GLU A 129 -12.26 -6.06 12.39
CA GLU A 129 -11.02 -6.24 13.15
C GLU A 129 -9.96 -5.18 12.84
N VAL A 130 -10.23 -4.32 11.87
CA VAL A 130 -9.28 -3.29 11.44
C VAL A 130 -9.22 -2.12 12.42
#